data_8b920ca94c97044e7db7a8ca343c4b88
#
_entry.id   8b920ca94c97044e7db7a8ca343c4b88
#
_cell.length_a   1.000
_cell.length_b   1.000
_cell.length_c   1.000
_cell.angle_alpha   90.00
_cell.angle_beta   90.00
_cell.angle_gamma   90.00
#
_symmetry.space_group_name_H-M   'P 1'
#
loop_
_entity.id
_entity.type
_entity.pdbx_description
1 polymer ?
#
loop_
_entity_poly.entity_id
_entity_poly.type
_entity_poly.pdbx_seq_one_letter_code
_entity_poly.pdbx_strand_id
1 'polypeptide(L)'
;ENTEYSRDLSPCCGYGGLTAYANKDMAAKMAAKCLERSDAPYVTYCMACRDRFVREGRESRHILELLYGDHACSMPDISEKRYNRLMLKEKLLKNIWNEELMMEKKDYTVTYTEDAIRMMDERMILKSDVERVLADYRESQEAVLDEETKELVARSRLGNVTFWVRFIETEEGYLVRRAYSHRMNIMKRVGQ
;
A
#
# COMPACT_ATOMS: atom_id res chain seq x y z
N GLU A 1 18.09 -1.66 28.37
CA GLU A 1 17.70 -0.56 29.27
C GLU A 1 16.19 -0.41 29.27
N ASN A 2 15.59 -0.31 30.45
CA ASN A 2 14.18 0.04 30.58
C ASN A 2 14.09 1.57 30.56
N THR A 3 13.28 2.11 29.68
CA THR A 3 12.95 3.54 29.68
C THR A 3 12.08 3.87 30.88
N GLU A 4 12.08 5.13 31.32
CA GLU A 4 11.31 5.63 32.48
C GLU A 4 9.82 5.23 32.41
N TYR A 5 9.27 5.12 31.20
CA TYR A 5 7.90 4.67 30.95
C TYR A 5 7.94 3.41 30.08
N SER A 6 7.99 2.26 30.73
CA SER A 6 8.00 0.95 30.07
C SER A 6 6.81 0.10 30.53
N ARG A 7 6.58 -1.04 29.88
CA ARG A 7 5.47 -1.95 30.17
C ARG A 7 4.10 -1.25 30.03
N ASP A 8 3.31 -1.23 31.09
CA ASP A 8 1.94 -0.67 31.08
C ASP A 8 1.91 0.85 30.87
N LEU A 9 3.02 1.54 31.13
CA LEU A 9 3.18 2.97 30.94
C LEU A 9 3.84 3.33 29.61
N SER A 10 4.07 2.35 28.73
CA SER A 10 4.69 2.61 27.43
C SER A 10 3.83 3.55 26.60
N PRO A 11 4.38 4.68 26.10
CA PRO A 11 3.62 5.62 25.30
C PRO A 11 3.29 5.04 23.93
N CYS A 12 2.17 5.49 23.39
CA CYS A 12 1.73 5.10 22.06
C CYS A 12 2.66 5.67 20.96
N CYS A 13 3.02 4.83 20.00
CA CYS A 13 3.79 5.24 18.81
C CYS A 13 3.00 6.10 17.81
N GLY A 14 1.72 6.40 18.09
CA GLY A 14 0.86 7.22 17.24
C GLY A 14 0.18 6.48 16.08
N TYR A 15 0.34 5.16 15.97
CA TYR A 15 -0.32 4.40 14.89
C TYR A 15 -1.76 4.01 15.23
N GLY A 16 -2.03 3.69 16.49
CA GLY A 16 -3.33 3.16 16.93
C GLY A 16 -4.51 4.10 16.70
N GLY A 17 -5.73 3.53 16.67
CA GLY A 17 -6.96 4.30 16.53
C GLY A 17 -7.11 5.08 15.23
N LEU A 18 -6.43 4.66 14.16
CA LEU A 18 -6.38 5.38 12.87
C LEU A 18 -5.69 6.75 12.94
N THR A 19 -5.04 7.12 14.04
CA THR A 19 -4.38 8.42 14.21
C THR A 19 -3.36 8.68 13.10
N ALA A 20 -2.58 7.67 12.71
CA ALA A 20 -1.60 7.77 11.64
C ALA A 20 -2.19 8.14 10.27
N TYR A 21 -3.47 7.89 10.05
CA TYR A 21 -4.18 8.20 8.81
C TYR A 21 -4.98 9.50 8.93
N ALA A 22 -5.66 9.70 10.07
CA ALA A 22 -6.52 10.86 10.29
C ALA A 22 -5.74 12.15 10.60
N ASN A 23 -4.59 12.03 11.29
CA ASN A 23 -3.75 13.16 11.67
C ASN A 23 -2.27 12.75 11.69
N LYS A 24 -1.64 12.82 10.52
CA LYS A 24 -0.24 12.42 10.31
C LYS A 24 0.73 13.21 11.21
N ASP A 25 0.49 14.50 11.40
CA ASP A 25 1.35 15.38 12.19
C ASP A 25 1.30 15.01 13.68
N MET A 26 0.11 14.74 14.20
CA MET A 26 -0.04 14.28 15.58
C MET A 26 0.67 12.94 15.78
N ALA A 27 0.49 12.01 14.87
CA ALA A 27 1.15 10.71 14.91
C ALA A 27 2.67 10.84 14.87
N ALA A 28 3.22 11.76 14.05
CA ALA A 28 4.65 12.06 14.01
C ALA A 28 5.15 12.60 15.35
N LYS A 29 4.45 13.56 15.94
CA LYS A 29 4.79 14.12 17.26
C LYS A 29 4.76 13.07 18.37
N MET A 30 3.80 12.16 18.34
CA MET A 30 3.72 11.05 19.31
C MET A 30 4.91 10.10 19.17
N ALA A 31 5.28 9.73 17.93
CA ALA A 31 6.44 8.90 17.67
C ALA A 31 7.74 9.57 18.11
N ALA A 32 7.95 10.85 17.74
CA ALA A 32 9.11 11.64 18.14
C ALA A 32 9.27 11.67 19.66
N LYS A 33 8.18 11.94 20.39
CA LYS A 33 8.19 11.96 21.85
C LYS A 33 8.53 10.58 22.46
N CYS A 34 8.19 9.47 21.79
CA CYS A 34 8.66 8.16 22.22
C CYS A 34 10.17 8.02 22.01
N LEU A 35 10.69 8.52 20.90
CA LEU A 35 12.08 8.37 20.49
C LEU A 35 13.06 9.28 21.24
N GLU A 36 12.59 10.38 21.82
CA GLU A 36 13.39 11.28 22.68
C GLU A 36 13.93 10.61 23.95
N ARG A 37 13.38 9.45 24.32
CA ARG A 37 13.68 8.80 25.60
C ARG A 37 14.93 7.92 25.60
N SER A 38 15.39 7.50 24.44
CA SER A 38 16.59 6.70 24.29
C SER A 38 17.14 6.81 22.88
N ASP A 39 18.45 6.89 22.77
CA ASP A 39 19.17 6.85 21.49
C ASP A 39 19.46 5.42 21.02
N ALA A 40 19.21 4.43 21.87
CA ALA A 40 19.41 3.02 21.53
C ALA A 40 18.41 2.54 20.45
N PRO A 41 18.78 1.51 19.67
CA PRO A 41 17.85 0.83 18.80
C PRO A 41 16.65 0.27 19.56
N TYR A 42 15.47 0.37 18.97
CA TYR A 42 14.25 -0.13 19.60
C TYR A 42 13.94 -1.55 19.17
N VAL A 43 13.49 -2.36 20.10
CA VAL A 43 12.88 -3.67 19.84
C VAL A 43 11.39 -3.56 20.16
N THR A 44 10.55 -3.91 19.18
CA THR A 44 9.11 -3.83 19.33
C THR A 44 8.47 -5.20 19.10
N TYR A 45 7.32 -5.44 19.70
CA TYR A 45 6.47 -6.60 19.43
C TYR A 45 5.30 -6.28 18.47
N CYS A 46 5.23 -5.05 17.99
CA CYS A 46 4.22 -4.59 17.07
C CYS A 46 4.87 -4.04 15.78
N MET A 47 4.57 -4.65 14.62
CA MET A 47 5.11 -4.22 13.32
C MET A 47 4.76 -2.77 12.99
N ALA A 48 3.56 -2.30 13.37
CA ALA A 48 3.18 -0.91 13.13
C ALA A 48 4.04 0.08 13.93
N CYS A 49 4.42 -0.25 15.17
CA CYS A 49 5.35 0.55 15.95
C CYS A 49 6.76 0.53 15.34
N ARG A 50 7.23 -0.66 14.94
CA ARG A 50 8.52 -0.83 14.25
C ARG A 50 8.58 0.05 13.00
N ASP A 51 7.61 -0.07 12.10
CA ASP A 51 7.53 0.70 10.86
C ASP A 51 7.43 2.21 11.13
N ARG A 52 6.73 2.59 12.19
CA ARG A 52 6.62 4.00 12.58
C ARG A 52 7.96 4.58 13.01
N PHE A 53 8.69 3.89 13.88
CA PHE A 53 9.98 4.35 14.39
C PHE A 53 11.05 4.36 13.29
N VAL A 54 11.05 3.37 12.38
CA VAL A 54 11.93 3.36 11.21
C VAL A 54 11.66 4.57 10.31
N ARG A 55 10.38 4.92 10.10
CA ARG A 55 9.99 6.11 9.31
C ARG A 55 10.48 7.41 9.91
N GLU A 56 10.59 7.50 11.22
CA GLU A 56 11.17 8.66 11.94
C GLU A 56 12.71 8.58 12.04
N GLY A 57 13.34 7.65 11.31
CA GLY A 57 14.80 7.53 11.23
C GLY A 57 15.45 6.76 12.38
N ARG A 58 14.68 6.10 13.25
CA ARG A 58 15.23 5.31 14.36
C ARG A 58 15.39 3.84 13.97
N GLU A 59 16.59 3.28 14.15
CA GLU A 59 16.76 1.84 14.01
C GLU A 59 15.80 1.11 14.95
N SER A 60 14.93 0.31 14.36
CA SER A 60 13.91 -0.43 15.12
C SER A 60 13.69 -1.80 14.48
N ARG A 61 13.58 -2.82 15.32
CA ARG A 61 13.37 -4.20 14.89
C ARG A 61 12.14 -4.78 15.56
N HIS A 62 11.45 -5.64 14.85
CA HIS A 62 10.43 -6.47 15.47
C HIS A 62 11.09 -7.65 16.16
N ILE A 63 10.55 -8.10 17.30
CA ILE A 63 11.10 -9.24 18.04
C ILE A 63 11.24 -10.49 17.17
N LEU A 64 10.34 -10.72 16.23
CA LEU A 64 10.42 -11.85 15.30
C LEU A 64 11.60 -11.73 14.31
N GLU A 65 11.99 -10.52 13.90
CA GLU A 65 13.17 -10.30 13.06
C GLU A 65 14.45 -10.73 13.79
N LEU A 66 14.51 -10.48 15.10
CA LEU A 66 15.63 -10.94 15.91
C LEU A 66 15.63 -12.46 16.12
N LEU A 67 14.45 -13.06 16.33
CA LEU A 67 14.34 -14.50 16.56
C LEU A 67 14.62 -15.34 15.32
N TYR A 68 14.24 -14.85 14.14
CA TYR A 68 14.38 -15.58 12.88
C TYR A 68 15.58 -15.13 12.03
N GLY A 69 16.36 -14.17 12.51
CA GLY A 69 17.58 -13.71 11.84
C GLY A 69 17.34 -12.92 10.56
N ASP A 70 16.15 -12.37 10.36
CA ASP A 70 15.88 -11.46 9.26
C ASP A 70 16.44 -10.07 9.60
N HIS A 71 17.44 -9.65 8.85
CA HIS A 71 18.13 -8.38 9.07
C HIS A 71 17.73 -7.29 8.05
N ALA A 72 16.79 -7.57 7.16
CA ALA A 72 16.31 -6.60 6.20
C ALA A 72 15.46 -5.55 6.89
N CYS A 73 16.06 -4.43 7.25
CA CYS A 73 15.34 -3.23 7.73
C CYS A 73 14.51 -2.55 6.62
N SER A 74 14.07 -3.28 5.61
CA SER A 74 13.20 -2.74 4.59
C SER A 74 11.80 -2.50 5.14
N MET A 75 11.23 -1.38 4.77
CA MET A 75 9.85 -1.05 5.09
C MET A 75 9.02 -1.20 3.82
N PRO A 76 8.43 -2.40 3.59
CA PRO A 76 7.68 -2.66 2.38
C PRO A 76 6.47 -1.72 2.29
N ASP A 77 6.17 -1.25 1.10
CA ASP A 77 4.98 -0.48 0.81
C ASP A 77 3.69 -1.32 0.99
N ILE A 78 2.52 -0.69 0.87
CA ILE A 78 1.23 -1.37 1.05
C ILE A 78 1.04 -2.48 0.00
N SER A 79 1.48 -2.25 -1.23
CA SER A 79 1.38 -3.22 -2.33
C SER A 79 2.29 -4.42 -2.11
N GLU A 80 3.52 -4.19 -1.65
CA GLU A 80 4.46 -5.25 -1.29
C GLU A 80 3.95 -6.08 -0.10
N LYS A 81 3.42 -5.41 0.94
CA LYS A 81 2.78 -6.11 2.08
C LYS A 81 1.65 -7.01 1.64
N ARG A 82 0.82 -6.54 0.68
CA ARG A 82 -0.27 -7.35 0.13
C ARG A 82 0.25 -8.49 -0.73
N TYR A 83 1.23 -8.24 -1.58
CA TYR A 83 1.87 -9.27 -2.39
C TYR A 83 2.48 -10.36 -1.51
N ASN A 84 3.24 -10.00 -0.47
CA ASN A 84 3.85 -10.95 0.46
C ASN A 84 2.79 -11.81 1.18
N ARG A 85 1.64 -11.22 1.57
CA ARG A 85 0.52 -11.98 2.14
C ARG A 85 -0.09 -12.96 1.13
N LEU A 86 -0.20 -12.55 -0.13
CA LEU A 86 -0.73 -13.40 -1.19
C LEU A 86 0.20 -14.59 -1.45
N MET A 87 1.51 -14.34 -1.55
CA MET A 87 2.53 -15.38 -1.70
C MET A 87 2.56 -16.33 -0.51
N LEU A 88 2.41 -15.81 0.70
CA LEU A 88 2.31 -16.65 1.89
C LEU A 88 1.04 -17.51 1.85
N LYS A 89 -0.10 -16.91 1.47
CA LYS A 89 -1.36 -17.65 1.29
C LYS A 89 -1.20 -18.78 0.28
N GLU A 90 -0.59 -18.52 -0.87
CA GLU A 90 -0.33 -19.54 -1.90
C GLU A 90 0.52 -20.69 -1.36
N LYS A 91 1.63 -20.37 -0.66
CA LYS A 91 2.47 -21.37 -0.03
C LYS A 91 1.72 -22.22 0.99
N LEU A 92 0.87 -21.62 1.81
CA LEU A 92 0.07 -22.33 2.80
C LEU A 92 -0.97 -23.22 2.13
N LEU A 93 -1.69 -22.73 1.13
CA LEU A 93 -2.67 -23.51 0.36
C LEU A 93 -2.00 -24.72 -0.26
N LYS A 94 -0.90 -24.53 -0.97
CA LYS A 94 -0.18 -25.60 -1.65
C LYS A 94 0.45 -26.61 -0.67
N ASN A 95 1.14 -26.14 0.37
CA ASN A 95 1.96 -27.01 1.22
C ASN A 95 1.17 -27.67 2.37
N ILE A 96 0.07 -27.06 2.81
CA ILE A 96 -0.71 -27.54 3.95
C ILE A 96 -2.06 -28.13 3.51
N TRP A 97 -2.75 -27.45 2.59
CA TRP A 97 -4.10 -27.87 2.18
C TRP A 97 -4.17 -28.59 0.83
N ASN A 98 -3.05 -28.71 0.10
CA ASN A 98 -3.01 -29.25 -1.26
C ASN A 98 -3.99 -28.60 -2.24
N GLU A 99 -4.20 -27.30 -2.07
CA GLU A 99 -5.04 -26.47 -2.93
C GLU A 99 -4.17 -25.54 -3.78
N GLU A 100 -4.61 -25.25 -5.00
CA GLU A 100 -3.94 -24.26 -5.86
C GLU A 100 -4.68 -22.92 -5.84
N LEU A 101 -3.94 -21.84 -5.68
CA LEU A 101 -4.48 -20.50 -5.86
C LEU A 101 -4.62 -20.23 -7.37
N MET A 102 -5.85 -20.09 -7.86
CA MET A 102 -6.08 -19.65 -9.23
C MET A 102 -5.66 -18.16 -9.36
N MET A 103 -4.43 -17.94 -9.80
CA MET A 103 -3.96 -16.61 -10.20
C MET A 103 -4.08 -16.46 -11.71
N GLU A 104 -4.82 -15.47 -12.16
CA GLU A 104 -4.88 -15.14 -13.60
C GLU A 104 -3.46 -14.76 -14.08
N LYS A 105 -2.91 -15.57 -14.98
CA LYS A 105 -1.66 -15.23 -15.67
C LYS A 105 -1.93 -14.04 -16.60
N LYS A 106 -1.25 -12.94 -16.36
CA LYS A 106 -1.29 -11.79 -17.25
C LYS A 106 -0.21 -11.93 -18.32
N ASP A 107 -0.58 -11.63 -19.53
CA ASP A 107 0.28 -11.62 -20.72
C ASP A 107 0.83 -10.21 -21.01
N TYR A 108 0.70 -9.28 -20.07
CA TYR A 108 1.14 -7.89 -20.19
C TYR A 108 1.83 -7.40 -18.90
N THR A 109 2.74 -6.47 -19.06
CA THR A 109 3.48 -5.83 -17.97
C THR A 109 2.82 -4.52 -17.57
N VAL A 110 2.77 -4.24 -16.27
CA VAL A 110 2.34 -2.94 -15.74
C VAL A 110 3.49 -2.28 -15.02
N THR A 111 3.92 -1.16 -15.54
CA THR A 111 4.96 -0.31 -14.94
C THR A 111 4.34 0.96 -14.37
N TYR A 112 5.02 1.58 -13.42
CA TYR A 112 4.50 2.72 -12.68
C TYR A 112 5.54 3.83 -12.64
N THR A 113 5.13 5.08 -12.82
CA THR A 113 6.00 6.23 -12.53
C THR A 113 6.13 6.43 -11.02
N GLU A 114 7.19 7.11 -10.58
CA GLU A 114 7.38 7.44 -9.16
C GLU A 114 6.21 8.24 -8.59
N ASP A 115 5.68 9.19 -9.38
CA ASP A 115 4.49 9.96 -9.00
C ASP A 115 3.24 9.08 -8.83
N ALA A 116 3.06 8.08 -9.69
CA ALA A 116 1.96 7.13 -9.55
C ALA A 116 2.08 6.33 -8.27
N ILE A 117 3.27 5.81 -7.96
CA ILE A 117 3.54 5.04 -6.74
C ILE A 117 3.24 5.91 -5.51
N ARG A 118 3.78 7.13 -5.44
CA ARG A 118 3.54 8.06 -4.34
C ARG A 118 2.05 8.35 -4.14
N MET A 119 1.34 8.66 -5.23
CA MET A 119 -0.10 8.95 -5.17
C MET A 119 -0.93 7.74 -4.74
N MET A 120 -0.57 6.54 -5.18
CA MET A 120 -1.20 5.29 -4.79
C MET A 120 -1.01 5.03 -3.29
N ASP A 121 0.21 5.22 -2.77
CA ASP A 121 0.51 5.05 -1.34
C ASP A 121 -0.26 6.06 -0.47
N GLU A 122 -0.29 7.34 -0.87
CA GLU A 122 -1.05 8.38 -0.15
C GLU A 122 -2.55 8.08 -0.07
N ARG A 123 -3.11 7.45 -1.10
CA ARG A 123 -4.53 7.14 -1.23
C ARG A 123 -4.89 5.69 -0.91
N MET A 124 -3.92 4.89 -0.51
CA MET A 124 -4.07 3.46 -0.23
C MET A 124 -4.66 2.67 -1.42
N ILE A 125 -4.29 3.05 -2.65
CA ILE A 125 -4.64 2.34 -3.87
C ILE A 125 -3.62 1.23 -4.10
N LEU A 126 -4.08 0.03 -4.31
CA LEU A 126 -3.21 -1.14 -4.50
C LEU A 126 -2.89 -1.35 -5.97
N LYS A 127 -1.72 -1.91 -6.27
CA LYS A 127 -1.38 -2.32 -7.64
C LYS A 127 -2.44 -3.25 -8.23
N SER A 128 -2.99 -4.16 -7.43
CA SER A 128 -4.09 -5.03 -7.86
C SER A 128 -5.38 -4.29 -8.22
N ASP A 129 -5.65 -3.12 -7.63
CA ASP A 129 -6.82 -2.32 -7.99
C ASP A 129 -6.61 -1.65 -9.36
N VAL A 130 -5.39 -1.11 -9.58
CA VAL A 130 -4.98 -0.55 -10.87
C VAL A 130 -5.00 -1.60 -11.97
N GLU A 131 -4.43 -2.77 -11.70
CA GLU A 131 -4.37 -3.88 -12.64
C GLU A 131 -5.75 -4.41 -13.00
N ARG A 132 -6.72 -4.34 -12.07
CA ARG A 132 -8.11 -4.68 -12.37
C ARG A 132 -8.75 -3.69 -13.33
N VAL A 133 -8.51 -2.38 -13.13
CA VAL A 133 -8.97 -1.34 -14.08
C VAL A 133 -8.39 -1.55 -15.46
N LEU A 134 -7.10 -1.91 -15.56
CA LEU A 134 -6.44 -2.17 -16.84
C LEU A 134 -6.97 -3.46 -17.50
N ALA A 135 -7.30 -4.49 -16.73
CA ALA A 135 -7.93 -5.70 -17.24
C ALA A 135 -9.32 -5.39 -17.82
N ASP A 136 -10.16 -4.65 -17.07
CA ASP A 136 -11.49 -4.23 -17.53
C ASP A 136 -11.38 -3.33 -18.80
N TYR A 137 -10.37 -2.45 -18.86
CA TYR A 137 -10.08 -1.66 -20.07
C TYR A 137 -9.71 -2.56 -21.26
N ARG A 138 -8.87 -3.55 -21.05
CA ARG A 138 -8.44 -4.46 -22.10
C ARG A 138 -9.59 -5.24 -22.72
N GLU A 139 -10.58 -5.62 -21.92
CA GLU A 139 -11.78 -6.30 -22.37
C GLU A 139 -12.76 -5.35 -23.08
N SER A 140 -13.00 -4.17 -22.53
CA SER A 140 -14.01 -3.23 -23.00
C SER A 140 -13.49 -2.22 -24.06
N GLN A 141 -12.20 -1.93 -24.04
CA GLN A 141 -11.55 -0.84 -24.78
C GLN A 141 -12.14 0.55 -24.45
N GLU A 142 -12.81 0.68 -23.30
CA GLU A 142 -13.41 1.93 -22.86
C GLU A 142 -12.42 2.78 -22.06
N ALA A 143 -11.91 3.83 -22.68
CA ALA A 143 -11.10 4.86 -22.03
C ALA A 143 -11.38 6.23 -22.65
N VAL A 144 -11.08 7.29 -21.91
CA VAL A 144 -11.10 8.66 -22.37
C VAL A 144 -9.68 9.08 -22.72
N LEU A 145 -9.46 9.58 -23.90
CA LEU A 145 -8.17 10.16 -24.31
C LEU A 145 -8.09 11.61 -23.80
N ASP A 146 -7.08 11.91 -23.02
CA ASP A 146 -6.71 13.26 -22.67
C ASP A 146 -5.91 13.86 -23.84
N GLU A 147 -6.50 14.84 -24.53
CA GLU A 147 -5.91 15.41 -25.74
C GLU A 147 -4.62 16.19 -25.50
N GLU A 148 -4.44 16.76 -24.30
CA GLU A 148 -3.26 17.53 -23.93
C GLU A 148 -2.07 16.63 -23.61
N THR A 149 -2.30 15.61 -22.79
CA THR A 149 -1.23 14.72 -22.30
C THR A 149 -1.05 13.47 -23.16
N LYS A 150 -2.01 13.17 -24.06
CA LYS A 150 -2.09 11.92 -24.83
C LYS A 150 -2.15 10.66 -23.97
N GLU A 151 -2.61 10.80 -22.74
CA GLU A 151 -2.81 9.71 -21.81
C GLU A 151 -4.23 9.16 -21.93
N LEU A 152 -4.37 7.85 -21.78
CA LEU A 152 -5.66 7.18 -21.65
C LEU A 152 -6.10 7.20 -20.18
N VAL A 153 -7.39 7.40 -19.96
CA VAL A 153 -8.02 7.41 -18.63
C VAL A 153 -9.12 6.35 -18.63
N ALA A 154 -8.83 5.22 -18.01
CA ALA A 154 -9.81 4.17 -17.79
C ALA A 154 -10.35 4.19 -16.35
N ARG A 155 -11.52 3.59 -16.16
CA ARG A 155 -12.15 3.48 -14.86
C ARG A 155 -12.79 2.11 -14.67
N SER A 156 -12.80 1.66 -13.43
CA SER A 156 -13.59 0.49 -13.02
C SER A 156 -14.19 0.72 -11.64
N ARG A 157 -15.35 0.14 -11.39
CA ARG A 157 -16.01 0.18 -10.09
C ARG A 157 -15.81 -1.16 -9.37
N LEU A 158 -14.97 -1.12 -8.35
CA LEU A 158 -14.70 -2.28 -7.50
C LEU A 158 -15.46 -2.13 -6.17
N GLY A 159 -16.56 -2.84 -6.03
CA GLY A 159 -17.47 -2.69 -4.90
C GLY A 159 -18.10 -1.28 -4.83
N ASN A 160 -17.82 -0.54 -3.76
CA ASN A 160 -18.33 0.82 -3.54
C ASN A 160 -17.36 1.93 -3.94
N VAL A 161 -16.22 1.58 -4.55
CA VAL A 161 -15.18 2.53 -4.93
C VAL A 161 -14.99 2.49 -6.44
N THR A 162 -14.95 3.65 -7.08
CA THR A 162 -14.55 3.79 -8.48
C THR A 162 -13.08 4.17 -8.51
N PHE A 163 -12.29 3.36 -9.20
CA PHE A 163 -10.88 3.61 -9.45
C PHE A 163 -10.71 4.18 -10.85
N TRP A 164 -9.82 5.15 -10.99
CA TRP A 164 -9.44 5.77 -12.23
C TRP A 164 -7.95 5.64 -12.41
N VAL A 165 -7.54 5.25 -13.60
CA VAL A 165 -6.13 5.04 -13.94
C VAL A 165 -5.81 5.82 -15.19
N ARG A 166 -4.77 6.67 -15.10
CA ARG A 166 -4.15 7.34 -16.27
C ARG A 166 -2.91 6.56 -16.65
N PHE A 167 -2.82 6.20 -17.92
CA PHE A 167 -1.75 5.35 -18.42
C PHE A 167 -1.47 5.61 -19.89
N ILE A 168 -0.34 5.09 -20.33
CA ILE A 168 0.07 5.06 -21.75
C ILE A 168 0.26 3.59 -22.11
N GLU A 169 -0.19 3.20 -23.29
CA GLU A 169 0.10 1.89 -23.85
C GLU A 169 1.56 1.80 -24.29
N THR A 170 2.19 0.67 -24.03
CA THR A 170 3.57 0.36 -24.42
C THR A 170 3.59 -0.96 -25.17
N GLU A 171 4.70 -1.29 -25.82
CA GLU A 171 4.84 -2.56 -26.56
C GLU A 171 4.65 -3.80 -25.66
N GLU A 172 5.02 -3.69 -24.37
CA GLU A 172 4.94 -4.79 -23.40
C GLU A 172 3.71 -4.73 -22.48
N GLY A 173 2.90 -3.66 -22.55
CA GLY A 173 1.74 -3.48 -21.69
C GLY A 173 1.40 -2.02 -21.39
N TYR A 174 1.45 -1.61 -20.12
CA TYR A 174 0.95 -0.31 -19.68
C TYR A 174 1.92 0.42 -18.77
N LEU A 175 2.13 1.72 -19.00
CA LEU A 175 2.82 2.62 -18.08
C LEU A 175 1.80 3.49 -17.35
N VAL A 176 1.61 3.22 -16.06
CA VAL A 176 0.69 3.98 -15.20
C VAL A 176 1.34 5.29 -14.75
N ARG A 177 0.67 6.40 -15.07
CA ARG A 177 1.13 7.75 -14.73
C ARG A 177 0.46 8.30 -13.49
N ARG A 178 -0.83 7.98 -13.26
CA ARG A 178 -1.61 8.40 -12.09
C ARG A 178 -2.71 7.38 -11.78
N ALA A 179 -3.04 7.25 -10.49
CA ALA A 179 -4.21 6.51 -10.05
C ALA A 179 -4.93 7.27 -8.94
N TYR A 180 -6.25 7.30 -9.00
CA TYR A 180 -7.08 7.91 -7.97
C TYR A 180 -8.41 7.16 -7.81
N SER A 181 -9.08 7.38 -6.68
CA SER A 181 -10.31 6.68 -6.37
C SER A 181 -11.32 7.61 -5.71
N HIS A 182 -12.60 7.32 -5.88
CA HIS A 182 -13.69 8.00 -5.17
C HIS A 182 -14.86 7.05 -4.91
N ARG A 183 -15.70 7.41 -3.92
CA ARG A 183 -16.88 6.64 -3.54
C ARG A 183 -18.19 7.25 -4.08
N MET A 184 -18.12 8.34 -4.82
CA MET A 184 -19.30 9.00 -5.39
C MET A 184 -19.87 8.19 -6.55
N ASN A 185 -21.19 8.13 -6.64
CA ASN A 185 -21.88 7.67 -7.85
C ASN A 185 -22.04 8.87 -8.79
N ILE A 186 -21.37 8.83 -9.92
CA ILE A 186 -21.64 9.77 -11.00
C ILE A 186 -22.88 9.27 -11.73
N MET A 187 -24.05 9.81 -11.38
CA MET A 187 -25.27 9.55 -12.15
C MET A 187 -25.18 10.35 -13.46
N LYS A 188 -25.31 9.67 -14.59
CA LYS A 188 -25.58 10.36 -15.86
C LYS A 188 -26.90 11.13 -15.66
N ARG A 189 -26.91 12.45 -15.79
CA ARG A 189 -28.16 13.16 -15.99
C ARG A 189 -28.79 12.57 -17.25
N VAL A 190 -29.90 11.86 -17.07
CA VAL A 190 -30.78 11.52 -18.20
C VAL A 190 -31.22 12.86 -18.77
N GLY A 191 -30.83 13.12 -20.02
CA GLY A 191 -31.09 14.39 -20.68
C GLY A 191 -32.57 14.72 -20.70
N GLN A 192 -32.83 16.01 -20.45
CA GLN A 192 -34.02 16.66 -20.97
C GLN A 192 -33.88 16.86 -22.47
#